data_dda150d2bdb3140c9299aa67f65da186
#
_entry.id   dda150d2bdb3140c9299aa67f65da186
#
_cell.length_a   1.000
_cell.length_b   1.000
_cell.length_c   1.000
_cell.angle_alpha   90.00
_cell.angle_beta   90.00
_cell.angle_gamma   90.00
#
_symmetry.space_group_name_H-M   'P 1'
#
loop_
_entity.id
_entity.type
_entity.pdbx_description
1 polymer ?
#
loop_
_entity_poly.entity_id
_entity_poly.type
_entity_poly.pdbx_seq_one_letter_code
_entity_poly.pdbx_strand_id
1 'polypeptide(L)'
;MTVWKDYASRIQRTFPARTCALLIVDVQVGFCSPNGKTAQKHANTHMQALPAKINAFVRDFRKRGGLPIYLKSTPSKDVISEHVKWLNDLKGTPRPSSKHNPELDFYGLDITEDDIILEKLEDGFAHTNLKEILEHRGITTVLVCGVRTEICVRRCAERSAAEGFLVFVLRDLCATRDANYDHEDQALMFLNAYTGIVLDSRHMMGLLT
;
A
#
# COMPACT_ATOMS: atom_id res chain seq x y z
N MET A 1 -17.50 -20.41 7.90
CA MET A 1 -16.53 -19.54 8.63
C MET A 1 -15.13 -19.90 8.16
N THR A 2 -14.49 -19.06 7.35
CA THR A 2 -13.11 -19.32 6.91
C THR A 2 -12.20 -19.01 8.08
N VAL A 3 -11.55 -20.03 8.63
CA VAL A 3 -10.63 -19.86 9.76
C VAL A 3 -9.37 -19.17 9.24
N TRP A 4 -8.98 -18.08 9.86
CA TRP A 4 -7.69 -17.40 9.61
C TRP A 4 -6.54 -18.40 9.80
N LYS A 5 -5.77 -18.64 8.75
CA LYS A 5 -4.62 -19.53 8.84
C LYS A 5 -3.40 -18.72 9.27
N ASP A 6 -2.86 -19.03 10.44
CA ASP A 6 -1.63 -18.42 10.94
C ASP A 6 -0.40 -19.02 10.24
N TYR A 7 -0.08 -18.49 9.07
CA TYR A 7 1.15 -18.84 8.37
C TYR A 7 2.37 -18.11 8.97
N ALA A 8 2.16 -16.96 9.59
CA ALA A 8 3.23 -16.15 10.14
C ALA A 8 4.00 -16.90 11.25
N SER A 9 3.31 -17.65 12.13
CA SER A 9 3.92 -18.45 13.18
C SER A 9 4.81 -19.60 12.67
N ARG A 10 4.69 -19.94 11.38
CA ARG A 10 5.46 -21.03 10.75
C ARG A 10 6.75 -20.55 10.07
N ILE A 11 7.00 -19.25 10.04
CA ILE A 11 8.19 -18.70 9.41
C ILE A 11 9.42 -19.03 10.29
N GLN A 12 10.32 -19.85 9.73
CA GLN A 12 11.56 -20.28 10.42
C GLN A 12 12.82 -19.66 9.79
N ARG A 13 12.66 -18.57 9.03
CA ARG A 13 13.78 -17.88 8.36
C ARG A 13 13.71 -16.39 8.59
N THR A 14 14.85 -15.74 8.48
CA THR A 14 14.96 -14.28 8.47
C THR A 14 15.16 -13.74 7.05
N PHE A 15 14.98 -12.45 6.89
CA PHE A 15 15.08 -11.75 5.61
C PHE A 15 16.04 -10.57 5.75
N PRO A 16 17.12 -10.50 4.95
CA PRO A 16 17.99 -9.34 4.96
C PRO A 16 17.21 -8.09 4.57
N ALA A 17 17.13 -7.10 5.45
CA ALA A 17 16.35 -5.89 5.21
C ALA A 17 16.75 -5.19 3.90
N ARG A 18 18.04 -5.23 3.53
CA ARG A 18 18.57 -4.66 2.26
C ARG A 18 17.98 -5.31 1.00
N THR A 19 17.37 -6.51 1.10
CA THR A 19 16.68 -7.18 -0.02
C THR A 19 15.17 -7.05 0.08
N CYS A 20 14.67 -6.19 0.99
CA CYS A 20 13.26 -5.94 1.21
C CYS A 20 12.90 -4.51 0.81
N ALA A 21 11.80 -4.34 0.09
CA ALA A 21 11.18 -3.04 -0.14
C ALA A 21 9.83 -2.95 0.58
N LEU A 22 9.49 -1.78 1.11
CA LEU A 22 8.18 -1.47 1.66
C LEU A 22 7.42 -0.54 0.71
N LEU A 23 6.34 -1.02 0.13
CA LEU A 23 5.42 -0.21 -0.65
C LEU A 23 4.39 0.46 0.27
N ILE A 24 4.47 1.79 0.38
CA ILE A 24 3.54 2.61 1.18
C ILE A 24 2.51 3.18 0.22
N VAL A 25 1.29 2.63 0.25
CA VAL A 25 0.29 2.80 -0.80
C VAL A 25 -0.71 3.89 -0.42
N ASP A 26 -0.77 4.97 -1.20
CA ASP A 26 -1.84 5.98 -1.23
C ASP A 26 -2.18 6.64 0.13
N VAL A 27 -1.22 6.81 1.03
CA VAL A 27 -1.43 7.52 2.30
C VAL A 27 -1.45 9.04 2.03
N GLN A 28 -2.55 9.49 1.43
CA GLN A 28 -2.72 10.85 0.90
C GLN A 28 -3.81 11.61 1.66
N VAL A 29 -3.76 12.95 1.57
CA VAL A 29 -4.74 13.87 2.21
C VAL A 29 -6.17 13.48 1.88
N GLY A 30 -6.48 13.22 0.62
CA GLY A 30 -7.83 12.86 0.18
C GLY A 30 -8.40 11.59 0.81
N PHE A 31 -7.54 10.65 1.21
CA PHE A 31 -7.95 9.40 1.85
C PHE A 31 -7.85 9.45 3.38
N CYS A 32 -6.75 9.98 3.90
CA CYS A 32 -6.35 9.81 5.29
C CYS A 32 -6.61 11.04 6.17
N SER A 33 -6.68 12.25 5.61
CA SER A 33 -6.92 13.46 6.40
C SER A 33 -8.35 13.53 6.94
N PRO A 34 -8.56 14.04 8.16
CA PRO A 34 -9.91 14.32 8.69
C PRO A 34 -10.65 15.36 7.85
N ASN A 35 -9.94 16.20 7.10
CA ASN A 35 -10.51 17.19 6.21
C ASN A 35 -10.51 16.75 4.74
N GLY A 36 -10.03 15.56 4.44
CA GLY A 36 -9.94 15.00 3.10
C GLY A 36 -11.30 14.59 2.55
N LYS A 37 -11.35 14.45 1.23
CA LYS A 37 -12.59 14.10 0.49
C LYS A 37 -13.25 12.81 0.97
N THR A 38 -12.48 11.83 1.45
CA THR A 38 -13.03 10.60 2.02
C THR A 38 -13.75 10.88 3.33
N ALA A 39 -13.15 11.66 4.24
CA ALA A 39 -13.71 12.00 5.54
C ALA A 39 -15.01 12.81 5.44
N GLN A 40 -15.16 13.64 4.38
CA GLN A 40 -16.39 14.38 4.11
C GLN A 40 -17.60 13.48 3.81
N LYS A 41 -17.38 12.24 3.40
CA LYS A 41 -18.43 11.30 2.98
C LYS A 41 -18.50 10.05 3.86
N HIS A 42 -17.40 9.67 4.50
CA HIS A 42 -17.26 8.41 5.22
C HIS A 42 -16.31 8.59 6.41
N ALA A 43 -16.61 7.97 7.54
CA ALA A 43 -15.64 7.89 8.64
C ALA A 43 -14.39 7.13 8.18
N ASN A 44 -13.21 7.64 8.57
CA ASN A 44 -11.88 7.12 8.17
C ASN A 44 -10.86 7.17 9.33
N THR A 45 -11.30 6.94 10.57
CA THR A 45 -10.50 7.11 11.79
C THR A 45 -9.23 6.24 11.78
N HIS A 46 -9.34 5.02 11.26
CA HIS A 46 -8.19 4.11 11.14
C HIS A 46 -7.16 4.59 10.12
N MET A 47 -7.63 5.15 8.99
CA MET A 47 -6.73 5.72 7.98
C MET A 47 -6.01 6.98 8.51
N GLN A 48 -6.67 7.79 9.34
CA GLN A 48 -6.06 8.96 9.98
C GLN A 48 -4.90 8.58 10.93
N ALA A 49 -5.01 7.44 11.59
CA ALA A 49 -4.01 6.97 12.55
C ALA A 49 -2.79 6.26 11.90
N LEU A 50 -2.88 5.92 10.61
CA LEU A 50 -1.84 5.15 9.92
C LEU A 50 -0.48 5.85 9.83
N PRO A 51 -0.37 7.14 9.49
CA PRO A 51 0.93 7.76 9.25
C PRO A 51 1.92 7.60 10.40
N ALA A 52 1.46 7.79 11.63
CA ALA A 52 2.32 7.65 12.81
C ALA A 52 2.90 6.24 12.95
N LYS A 53 2.08 5.20 12.69
CA LYS A 53 2.51 3.80 12.74
C LYS A 53 3.49 3.48 11.61
N ILE A 54 3.19 3.95 10.39
CA ILE A 54 4.04 3.75 9.21
C ILE A 54 5.39 4.42 9.42
N ASN A 55 5.41 5.68 9.89
CA ASN A 55 6.65 6.42 10.15
C ASN A 55 7.53 5.71 11.18
N ALA A 56 6.93 5.16 12.24
CA ALA A 56 7.66 4.39 13.25
C ALA A 56 8.32 3.15 12.62
N PHE A 57 7.58 2.38 11.82
CA PHE A 57 8.12 1.22 11.13
C PHE A 57 9.20 1.59 10.11
N VAL A 58 8.96 2.59 9.27
CA VAL A 58 9.90 3.06 8.22
C VAL A 58 11.23 3.49 8.83
N ARG A 59 11.21 4.21 9.96
CA ARG A 59 12.43 4.64 10.66
C ARG A 59 13.34 3.47 11.02
N ASP A 60 12.77 2.41 11.59
CA ASP A 60 13.55 1.24 12.00
C ASP A 60 13.91 0.34 10.82
N PHE A 61 13.05 0.29 9.80
CA PHE A 61 13.30 -0.42 8.54
C PHE A 61 14.48 0.19 7.77
N ARG A 62 14.52 1.54 7.64
CA ARG A 62 15.67 2.26 7.04
C ARG A 62 16.99 1.98 7.78
N LYS A 63 16.99 1.99 9.12
CA LYS A 63 18.21 1.70 9.91
C LYS A 63 18.80 0.32 9.61
N ARG A 64 17.98 -0.62 9.17
CA ARG A 64 18.38 -1.98 8.77
C ARG A 64 18.72 -2.09 7.27
N GLY A 65 18.67 -0.98 6.54
CA GLY A 65 18.94 -0.93 5.09
C GLY A 65 17.77 -1.29 4.20
N GLY A 66 16.56 -1.38 4.75
CA GLY A 66 15.33 -1.61 3.98
C GLY A 66 14.95 -0.41 3.11
N LEU A 67 14.31 -0.65 1.98
CA LEU A 67 13.96 0.34 0.96
C LEU A 67 12.47 0.73 1.06
N PRO A 68 12.10 1.89 1.64
CA PRO A 68 10.74 2.41 1.53
C PRO A 68 10.52 3.02 0.13
N ILE A 69 9.34 2.77 -0.45
CA ILE A 69 8.89 3.33 -1.72
C ILE A 69 7.46 3.85 -1.51
N TYR A 70 7.24 5.12 -1.80
CA TYR A 70 5.97 5.79 -1.61
C TYR A 70 5.20 5.82 -2.92
N LEU A 71 4.03 5.19 -2.92
CA LEU A 71 3.12 5.15 -4.06
C LEU A 71 2.04 6.21 -3.89
N LYS A 72 1.90 7.06 -4.89
CA LYS A 72 0.96 8.17 -4.93
C LYS A 72 -0.07 7.95 -6.04
N SER A 73 -1.34 7.80 -5.68
CA SER A 73 -2.40 7.74 -6.68
C SER A 73 -2.59 9.11 -7.32
N THR A 74 -2.41 9.21 -8.62
CA THR A 74 -2.62 10.46 -9.36
C THR A 74 -3.57 10.24 -10.53
N PRO A 75 -4.39 11.24 -10.87
CA PRO A 75 -5.21 11.17 -12.07
C PRO A 75 -4.33 11.48 -13.29
N SER A 76 -3.90 10.45 -14.00
CA SER A 76 -3.34 10.67 -15.34
C SER A 76 -4.42 10.45 -16.38
N LYS A 77 -4.88 11.51 -17.01
CA LYS A 77 -5.85 11.42 -18.11
C LYS A 77 -5.29 10.66 -19.31
N ASP A 78 -3.97 10.69 -19.48
CA ASP A 78 -3.29 10.14 -20.65
C ASP A 78 -3.22 8.61 -20.64
N VAL A 79 -3.41 8.00 -19.46
CA VAL A 79 -3.30 6.54 -19.25
C VAL A 79 -4.67 5.88 -19.05
N ILE A 80 -5.73 6.68 -18.84
CA ILE A 80 -7.09 6.15 -18.65
C ILE A 80 -7.80 6.07 -20.00
N SER A 81 -8.16 4.85 -20.40
CA SER A 81 -8.95 4.65 -21.63
C SER A 81 -10.33 5.29 -21.55
N GLU A 82 -10.92 5.62 -22.71
CA GLU A 82 -12.29 6.14 -22.78
C GLU A 82 -13.32 5.21 -22.13
N HIS A 83 -13.11 3.90 -22.20
CA HIS A 83 -13.96 2.92 -21.52
C HIS A 83 -13.90 3.03 -20.00
N VAL A 84 -12.71 3.26 -19.44
CA VAL A 84 -12.54 3.47 -17.99
C VAL A 84 -13.13 4.80 -17.55
N LYS A 85 -13.01 5.86 -18.38
CA LYS A 85 -13.69 7.14 -18.11
C LYS A 85 -15.21 6.94 -18.05
N TRP A 86 -15.78 6.33 -19.08
CA TRP A 86 -17.21 6.02 -19.14
C TRP A 86 -17.67 5.23 -17.91
N LEU A 87 -16.92 4.20 -17.51
CA LEU A 87 -17.25 3.38 -16.33
C LEU A 87 -17.24 4.20 -15.03
N ASN A 88 -16.25 5.09 -14.88
CA ASN A 88 -16.15 5.96 -13.71
C ASN A 88 -17.31 6.96 -13.65
N ASP A 89 -17.70 7.53 -14.80
CA ASP A 89 -18.83 8.43 -14.90
C ASP A 89 -20.15 7.72 -14.58
N LEU A 90 -20.34 6.51 -15.12
CA LEU A 90 -21.49 5.66 -14.81
C LEU A 90 -21.60 5.34 -13.30
N LYS A 91 -20.47 5.11 -12.63
CA LYS A 91 -20.42 4.82 -11.19
C LYS A 91 -20.45 6.08 -10.31
N GLY A 92 -20.51 7.29 -10.89
CA GLY A 92 -20.43 8.53 -10.14
C GLY A 92 -19.10 8.71 -9.38
N THR A 93 -18.03 8.12 -9.89
CA THR A 93 -16.70 8.16 -9.29
C THR A 93 -15.67 8.78 -10.25
N PRO A 94 -15.93 9.99 -10.79
CA PRO A 94 -15.00 10.62 -11.72
C PRO A 94 -13.67 10.88 -11.04
N ARG A 95 -12.58 10.60 -11.73
CA ARG A 95 -11.25 10.91 -11.23
C ARG A 95 -10.98 12.40 -11.31
N PRO A 96 -10.31 12.99 -10.31
CA PRO A 96 -9.95 14.40 -10.35
C PRO A 96 -9.03 14.67 -11.55
N SER A 97 -9.25 15.83 -12.20
CA SER A 97 -8.59 16.17 -13.47
C SER A 97 -7.34 17.03 -13.31
N SER A 98 -7.01 17.47 -12.10
CA SER A 98 -5.92 18.41 -11.84
C SER A 98 -4.74 17.75 -11.13
N LYS A 99 -3.54 17.95 -11.68
CA LYS A 99 -2.29 17.53 -11.02
C LYS A 99 -1.98 18.38 -9.75
N HIS A 100 -2.53 19.58 -9.64
CA HIS A 100 -2.34 20.50 -8.51
C HIS A 100 -3.47 20.41 -7.48
N ASN A 101 -3.91 19.20 -7.16
CA ASN A 101 -4.94 18.98 -6.16
C ASN A 101 -4.28 18.61 -4.81
N PRO A 102 -4.45 19.43 -3.76
CA PRO A 102 -3.89 19.14 -2.43
C PRO A 102 -4.31 17.79 -1.83
N GLU A 103 -5.45 17.26 -2.26
CA GLU A 103 -5.92 15.93 -1.88
C GLU A 103 -4.94 14.80 -2.28
N LEU A 104 -4.08 15.07 -3.27
CA LEU A 104 -3.09 14.13 -3.77
C LEU A 104 -1.79 14.15 -2.96
N ASP A 105 -1.57 15.14 -2.10
CA ASP A 105 -0.37 15.20 -1.28
C ASP A 105 -0.35 14.09 -0.23
N PHE A 106 0.83 13.66 0.17
CA PHE A 106 0.96 12.69 1.25
C PHE A 106 0.50 13.29 2.59
N TYR A 107 -0.15 12.46 3.39
CA TYR A 107 -0.70 12.87 4.68
C TYR A 107 0.15 12.32 5.82
N GLY A 108 0.83 13.21 6.56
CA GLY A 108 1.51 12.89 7.82
C GLY A 108 2.66 11.90 7.73
N LEU A 109 3.20 11.63 6.53
CA LEU A 109 4.34 10.76 6.32
C LEU A 109 5.67 11.55 6.42
N ASP A 110 6.68 10.94 7.06
CA ASP A 110 8.04 11.46 7.18
C ASP A 110 8.84 11.09 5.91
N ILE A 111 8.64 11.85 4.84
CA ILE A 111 9.29 11.63 3.53
C ILE A 111 10.53 12.54 3.44
N THR A 112 11.63 11.99 2.95
CA THR A 112 12.90 12.70 2.74
C THR A 112 13.17 12.90 1.25
N GLU A 113 14.14 13.76 0.91
CA GLU A 113 14.53 14.03 -0.48
C GLU A 113 15.10 12.78 -1.19
N ASP A 114 15.67 11.85 -0.43
CA ASP A 114 16.25 10.59 -0.96
C ASP A 114 15.20 9.49 -1.19
N ASP A 115 13.95 9.69 -0.79
CA ASP A 115 12.91 8.68 -0.90
C ASP A 115 12.39 8.55 -2.32
N ILE A 116 12.09 7.32 -2.70
CA ILE A 116 11.50 7.01 -4.00
C ILE A 116 9.99 7.24 -3.92
N ILE A 117 9.50 8.16 -4.76
CA ILE A 117 8.07 8.44 -4.93
C ILE A 117 7.67 8.06 -6.35
N LEU A 118 6.65 7.22 -6.50
CA LEU A 118 6.10 6.84 -7.79
C LEU A 118 4.63 7.22 -7.88
N GLU A 119 4.28 7.88 -8.97
CA GLU A 119 2.89 8.16 -9.31
C GLU A 119 2.27 6.96 -10.05
N LYS A 120 1.11 6.53 -9.61
CA LYS A 120 0.42 5.36 -10.17
C LYS A 120 -1.07 5.61 -10.34
N LEU A 121 -1.73 4.75 -11.11
CA LEU A 121 -3.20 4.72 -11.23
C LEU A 121 -3.84 3.68 -10.31
N GLU A 122 -3.64 2.41 -10.61
CA GLU A 122 -4.34 1.29 -9.95
C GLU A 122 -3.41 0.48 -9.05
N ASP A 123 -2.41 -0.15 -9.62
CA ASP A 123 -1.34 -0.85 -8.91
C ASP A 123 0.00 -0.10 -9.06
N GLY A 124 0.98 -0.49 -8.28
CA GLY A 124 2.28 0.19 -8.27
C GLY A 124 3.15 -0.08 -9.49
N PHE A 125 2.82 -1.06 -10.33
CA PHE A 125 3.66 -1.53 -11.45
C PHE A 125 3.18 -1.02 -12.80
N ALA A 126 1.87 -0.92 -13.00
CA ALA A 126 1.32 -0.48 -14.27
C ALA A 126 1.70 0.98 -14.57
N HIS A 127 2.35 1.20 -15.69
CA HIS A 127 2.82 2.51 -16.16
C HIS A 127 3.80 3.22 -15.21
N THR A 128 4.59 2.44 -14.45
CA THR A 128 5.68 2.93 -13.61
C THR A 128 6.94 2.09 -13.89
N ASN A 129 8.07 2.53 -13.35
CA ASN A 129 9.33 1.78 -13.38
C ASN A 129 9.60 1.04 -12.05
N LEU A 130 8.55 0.71 -11.29
CA LEU A 130 8.71 0.05 -9.99
C LEU A 130 9.46 -1.27 -10.10
N LYS A 131 9.11 -2.09 -11.10
CA LYS A 131 9.76 -3.39 -11.31
C LYS A 131 11.26 -3.24 -11.51
N GLU A 132 11.66 -2.35 -12.41
CA GLU A 132 13.06 -2.06 -12.71
C GLU A 132 13.82 -1.56 -11.48
N ILE A 133 13.19 -0.70 -10.66
CA ILE A 133 13.77 -0.23 -9.41
C ILE A 133 14.03 -1.40 -8.45
N LEU A 134 13.03 -2.26 -8.25
CA LEU A 134 13.15 -3.41 -7.35
C LEU A 134 14.23 -4.37 -7.81
N GLU A 135 14.28 -4.71 -9.10
CA GLU A 135 15.27 -5.61 -9.68
C GLU A 135 16.69 -5.03 -9.60
N HIS A 136 16.88 -3.76 -9.95
CA HIS A 136 18.18 -3.08 -9.86
C HIS A 136 18.72 -2.98 -8.44
N ARG A 137 17.83 -2.88 -7.46
CA ARG A 137 18.20 -2.85 -6.03
C ARG A 137 18.35 -4.24 -5.42
N GLY A 138 18.19 -5.31 -6.21
CA GLY A 138 18.29 -6.69 -5.74
C GLY A 138 17.21 -7.06 -4.73
N ILE A 139 16.04 -6.42 -4.81
CA ILE A 139 14.90 -6.72 -3.94
C ILE A 139 14.31 -8.07 -4.33
N THR A 140 14.08 -8.90 -3.34
CA THR A 140 13.42 -10.22 -3.48
C THR A 140 12.14 -10.32 -2.68
N THR A 141 11.94 -9.41 -1.73
CA THR A 141 10.81 -9.41 -0.81
C THR A 141 10.15 -8.04 -0.81
N VAL A 142 8.84 -8.02 -0.99
CA VAL A 142 8.00 -6.82 -0.98
C VAL A 142 7.08 -6.85 0.22
N LEU A 143 7.20 -5.84 1.07
CA LEU A 143 6.27 -5.54 2.15
C LEU A 143 5.25 -4.53 1.63
N VAL A 144 3.97 -4.69 1.95
CA VAL A 144 2.92 -3.77 1.48
C VAL A 144 2.12 -3.24 2.66
N CYS A 145 1.88 -1.93 2.67
CA CYS A 145 1.05 -1.24 3.66
C CYS A 145 0.33 -0.03 3.03
N GLY A 146 -0.55 0.63 3.78
CA GLY A 146 -1.24 1.85 3.34
C GLY A 146 -2.74 1.69 3.16
N VAL A 147 -3.32 2.39 2.18
CA VAL A 147 -4.77 2.45 1.96
C VAL A 147 -5.13 2.29 0.47
N ARG A 148 -6.32 1.84 0.12
CA ARG A 148 -7.26 1.09 0.94
C ARG A 148 -6.93 -0.39 0.83
N THR A 149 -7.00 -1.09 1.94
CA THR A 149 -6.60 -2.51 2.03
C THR A 149 -7.24 -3.37 0.93
N GLU A 150 -8.56 -3.27 0.76
CA GLU A 150 -9.34 -4.07 -0.18
C GLU A 150 -9.19 -3.65 -1.66
N ILE A 151 -8.51 -2.53 -1.94
CA ILE A 151 -8.35 -2.00 -3.30
C ILE A 151 -6.87 -1.87 -3.67
N CYS A 152 -6.25 -0.73 -3.40
CA CYS A 152 -4.92 -0.42 -3.89
C CYS A 152 -3.82 -1.26 -3.22
N VAL A 153 -3.92 -1.48 -1.90
CA VAL A 153 -3.00 -2.37 -1.17
C VAL A 153 -3.08 -3.78 -1.74
N ARG A 154 -4.30 -4.31 -1.86
CA ARG A 154 -4.53 -5.64 -2.44
C ARG A 154 -3.95 -5.76 -3.85
N ARG A 155 -4.22 -4.79 -4.75
CA ARG A 155 -3.69 -4.81 -6.12
C ARG A 155 -2.17 -4.77 -6.16
N CYS A 156 -1.53 -3.94 -5.33
CA CYS A 156 -0.08 -3.89 -5.23
C CYS A 156 0.49 -5.22 -4.74
N ALA A 157 -0.13 -5.86 -3.75
CA ALA A 157 0.30 -7.14 -3.23
C ALA A 157 0.18 -8.27 -4.28
N GLU A 158 -1.01 -8.38 -4.92
CA GLU A 158 -1.27 -9.36 -5.97
C GLU A 158 -0.31 -9.18 -7.16
N ARG A 159 -0.08 -7.92 -7.56
CA ARG A 159 0.85 -7.65 -8.66
C ARG A 159 2.30 -7.95 -8.27
N SER A 160 2.74 -7.61 -7.06
CA SER A 160 4.08 -7.96 -6.58
C SER A 160 4.32 -9.47 -6.62
N ALA A 161 3.32 -10.27 -6.21
CA ALA A 161 3.41 -11.73 -6.28
C ALA A 161 3.45 -12.24 -7.73
N ALA A 162 2.66 -11.65 -8.63
CA ALA A 162 2.66 -11.98 -10.06
C ALA A 162 3.99 -11.63 -10.76
N GLU A 163 4.71 -10.63 -10.27
CA GLU A 163 6.07 -10.28 -10.73
C GLU A 163 7.17 -11.16 -10.10
N GLY A 164 6.80 -12.12 -9.23
CA GLY A 164 7.72 -13.12 -8.68
C GLY A 164 8.34 -12.73 -7.34
N PHE A 165 7.92 -11.64 -6.69
CA PHE A 165 8.41 -11.26 -5.38
C PHE A 165 7.73 -12.08 -4.26
N LEU A 166 8.48 -12.35 -3.19
CA LEU A 166 7.87 -12.80 -1.93
C LEU A 166 7.12 -11.62 -1.30
N VAL A 167 5.84 -11.82 -0.96
CA VAL A 167 4.98 -10.74 -0.48
C VAL A 167 4.59 -10.92 0.97
N PHE A 168 4.73 -9.85 1.75
CA PHE A 168 4.15 -9.70 3.07
C PHE A 168 3.23 -8.50 3.13
N VAL A 169 2.05 -8.65 3.72
CA VAL A 169 1.12 -7.55 3.96
C VAL A 169 1.11 -7.23 5.46
N LEU A 170 1.46 -6.00 5.81
CA LEU A 170 1.55 -5.54 7.19
C LEU A 170 0.17 -5.05 7.65
N ARG A 171 -0.66 -5.95 8.18
CA ARG A 171 -2.10 -5.70 8.42
C ARG A 171 -2.36 -4.52 9.37
N ASP A 172 -1.53 -4.33 10.39
CA ASP A 172 -1.64 -3.23 11.36
C ASP A 172 -1.18 -1.87 10.80
N LEU A 173 -0.54 -1.89 9.61
CA LEU A 173 -0.17 -0.74 8.80
C LEU A 173 -1.05 -0.59 7.54
N CYS A 174 -2.16 -1.31 7.46
CA CYS A 174 -3.19 -1.16 6.43
C CYS A 174 -4.46 -0.60 7.05
N ALA A 175 -5.28 0.06 6.25
CA ALA A 175 -6.61 0.51 6.67
C ALA A 175 -7.55 0.74 5.49
N THR A 176 -8.83 0.74 5.82
CA THR A 176 -9.91 1.15 4.93
C THR A 176 -10.86 2.14 5.63
N ARG A 177 -11.95 2.52 4.98
CA ARG A 177 -13.03 3.32 5.60
C ARG A 177 -13.69 2.52 6.71
N ASP A 178 -14.07 3.17 7.80
CA ASP A 178 -14.61 2.51 9.00
C ASP A 178 -15.83 1.62 8.72
N ALA A 179 -16.64 1.98 7.73
CA ALA A 179 -17.79 1.17 7.31
C ALA A 179 -17.44 -0.07 6.45
N ASN A 180 -16.18 -0.26 6.09
CA ASN A 180 -15.75 -1.31 5.14
C ASN A 180 -14.89 -2.40 5.79
N TYR A 181 -14.94 -2.57 7.10
CA TYR A 181 -14.15 -3.59 7.81
C TYR A 181 -14.34 -5.00 7.29
N ASP A 182 -15.59 -5.39 6.99
CA ASP A 182 -15.85 -6.72 6.44
C ASP A 182 -15.10 -6.95 5.11
N HIS A 183 -14.98 -5.90 4.29
CA HIS A 183 -14.23 -5.97 3.04
C HIS A 183 -12.72 -6.02 3.28
N GLU A 184 -12.23 -5.31 4.31
CA GLU A 184 -10.83 -5.36 4.71
C GLU A 184 -10.44 -6.75 5.17
N ASP A 185 -11.20 -7.33 6.10
CA ASP A 185 -10.96 -8.68 6.60
C ASP A 185 -10.98 -9.72 5.48
N GLN A 186 -11.96 -9.64 4.58
CA GLN A 186 -12.04 -10.52 3.42
C GLN A 186 -10.82 -10.36 2.50
N ALA A 187 -10.37 -9.14 2.25
CA ALA A 187 -9.19 -8.89 1.43
C ALA A 187 -7.91 -9.45 2.07
N LEU A 188 -7.71 -9.21 3.38
CA LEU A 188 -6.57 -9.75 4.12
C LEU A 188 -6.58 -11.28 4.17
N MET A 189 -7.76 -11.90 4.36
CA MET A 189 -7.91 -13.36 4.31
C MET A 189 -7.56 -13.93 2.94
N PHE A 190 -8.02 -13.27 1.86
CA PHE A 190 -7.70 -13.67 0.49
C PHE A 190 -6.19 -13.56 0.21
N LEU A 191 -5.60 -12.43 0.58
CA LEU A 191 -4.16 -12.20 0.40
C LEU A 191 -3.33 -13.24 1.17
N ASN A 192 -3.73 -13.55 2.40
CA ASN A 192 -3.05 -14.56 3.20
C ASN A 192 -3.19 -15.99 2.66
N ALA A 193 -4.29 -16.28 1.96
CA ALA A 193 -4.54 -17.61 1.41
C ALA A 193 -3.85 -17.85 0.06
N TYR A 194 -3.70 -16.81 -0.79
CA TYR A 194 -3.39 -16.98 -2.21
C TYR A 194 -2.26 -16.12 -2.74
N THR A 195 -1.85 -15.05 -2.03
CA THR A 195 -0.92 -14.06 -2.58
C THR A 195 0.41 -14.04 -1.83
N GLY A 196 0.37 -13.96 -0.50
CA GLY A 196 1.55 -13.81 0.34
C GLY A 196 1.22 -14.15 1.77
N ILE A 197 1.96 -13.58 2.72
CA ILE A 197 1.72 -13.77 4.14
C ILE A 197 1.27 -12.45 4.77
N VAL A 198 0.14 -12.49 5.48
CA VAL A 198 -0.36 -11.36 6.24
C VAL A 198 0.08 -11.49 7.70
N LEU A 199 0.76 -10.47 8.21
CA LEU A 199 1.28 -10.46 9.58
C LEU A 199 1.37 -9.03 10.14
N ASP A 200 1.61 -8.90 11.43
CA ASP A 200 1.82 -7.60 12.07
C ASP A 200 3.22 -7.06 11.80
N SER A 201 3.35 -5.74 11.73
CA SER A 201 4.61 -5.05 11.51
C SER A 201 5.68 -5.39 12.55
N ARG A 202 5.29 -5.56 13.82
CA ARG A 202 6.19 -6.02 14.89
C ARG A 202 6.77 -7.40 14.60
N HIS A 203 5.93 -8.33 14.13
CA HIS A 203 6.41 -9.68 13.76
C HIS A 203 7.39 -9.60 12.60
N MET A 204 7.03 -8.84 11.54
CA MET A 204 7.94 -8.63 10.40
C MET A 204 9.26 -8.02 10.83
N MET A 205 9.25 -7.01 11.72
CA MET A 205 10.48 -6.39 12.21
C MET A 205 11.39 -7.39 12.95
N GLY A 206 10.82 -8.38 13.63
CA GLY A 206 11.56 -9.49 14.26
C GLY A 206 12.19 -10.47 13.26
N LEU A 207 11.66 -10.55 12.04
CA LEU A 207 12.18 -11.41 10.96
C LEU A 207 13.24 -10.70 10.09
N LEU A 208 13.37 -9.38 10.17
CA LEU A 208 14.36 -8.61 9.42
C LEU A 208 15.74 -8.64 10.10
N THR A 209 16.78 -8.89 9.30
CA THR A 209 18.20 -8.89 9.73
C THR A 209 19.00 -7.84 8.97
#